data_a1e45285e67ed60c38e7c384dee72d6f
#
_entry.id   a1e45285e67ed60c38e7c384dee72d6f
#
_cell.length_a   1.000
_cell.length_b   1.000
_cell.length_c   1.000
_cell.angle_alpha   90.00
_cell.angle_beta   90.00
_cell.angle_gamma   90.00
#
_symmetry.space_group_name_H-M   'P 1'
#
loop_
_entity.id
_entity.type
_entity.pdbx_description
1 polymer ?
#
loop_
_entity_poly.entity_id
_entity_poly.type
_entity_poly.pdbx_seq_one_letter_code
_entity_poly.pdbx_strand_id
1 'polypeptide(L)'
;MAQLETRTEPMVVNFGPHHPSMHGVLRLVVTLDGENVIDCEPVIGYLHRGMEKIAENRTNVMYVPYVSRMDYAAGMFYEAIVVNAPERLANIPVPKRASYIRVLMLELNRIANHLLWLGPFLADVGAQTPFFYIFREREMIYDLWEAATGQRLINNNFFRIGGVACDLPYGWLEKCIDFCDWFGPKIDEYEKLITNNPIFRKRIEGLGTIQRDQAINWSLSGPMLRASGVSWDLRKVDSYECYNDFDWQIASEKEGDCYARYRVRVEEMRQSLSIIRQACKMIPGGPTENLEAQRMATEDKKSEIFGIDYQYVAKKVAPTFKIPNGELYTRLESGKGEIGVFIQGNNEVTPWRFKIRAADLNNLQILPHILKGAKIADIMAILGSIDVIMGSVDR
;
A
#
# COMPACT_ATOMS: atom_id res chain seq x y z
N MET A 1 -39.47 -43.19 13.35
CA MET A 1 -38.56 -42.95 12.22
C MET A 1 -37.20 -42.57 12.81
N ALA A 2 -36.21 -43.45 12.72
CA ALA A 2 -34.87 -43.13 13.17
C ALA A 2 -34.33 -42.04 12.23
N GLN A 3 -33.95 -40.87 12.75
CA GLN A 3 -33.17 -39.89 12.01
C GLN A 3 -31.86 -40.58 11.64
N LEU A 4 -31.66 -40.79 10.34
CA LEU A 4 -30.36 -41.15 9.81
C LEU A 4 -29.43 -39.97 10.11
N GLU A 5 -28.57 -40.10 11.12
CA GLU A 5 -27.46 -39.20 11.32
C GLU A 5 -26.54 -39.37 10.10
N THR A 6 -26.58 -38.40 9.21
CA THR A 6 -25.64 -38.30 8.09
C THR A 6 -24.25 -38.06 8.71
N ARG A 7 -23.42 -39.09 8.69
CA ARG A 7 -22.02 -39.01 9.12
C ARG A 7 -21.25 -38.27 8.03
N THR A 8 -20.86 -37.03 8.28
CA THR A 8 -19.98 -36.26 7.39
C THR A 8 -18.54 -36.61 7.69
N GLU A 9 -17.72 -36.83 6.64
CA GLU A 9 -16.29 -37.06 6.78
C GLU A 9 -15.56 -35.75 6.38
N PRO A 10 -14.57 -35.30 7.17
CA PRO A 10 -13.79 -34.11 6.82
C PRO A 10 -13.08 -34.30 5.48
N MET A 11 -13.16 -33.31 4.61
CA MET A 11 -12.51 -33.30 3.31
C MET A 11 -11.50 -32.18 3.25
N VAL A 12 -10.28 -32.47 2.74
CA VAL A 12 -9.23 -31.47 2.52
C VAL A 12 -9.26 -31.01 1.08
N VAL A 13 -9.42 -29.69 0.88
CA VAL A 13 -9.46 -29.05 -0.43
C VAL A 13 -8.34 -28.01 -0.53
N ASN A 14 -7.65 -27.96 -1.67
CA ASN A 14 -6.65 -26.95 -1.96
C ASN A 14 -7.23 -25.84 -2.85
N PHE A 15 -7.16 -24.60 -2.39
CA PHE A 15 -7.42 -23.41 -3.17
C PHE A 15 -6.08 -22.78 -3.58
N GLY A 16 -5.81 -22.72 -4.88
CA GLY A 16 -4.53 -22.23 -5.40
C GLY A 16 -3.39 -23.27 -5.36
N PRO A 17 -2.14 -22.88 -5.63
CA PRO A 17 -1.63 -21.49 -5.79
C PRO A 17 -2.10 -20.80 -7.08
N HIS A 18 -2.69 -21.53 -8.02
CA HIS A 18 -3.23 -20.96 -9.26
C HIS A 18 -4.76 -21.10 -9.24
N HIS A 19 -5.45 -19.98 -9.14
CA HIS A 19 -6.90 -19.89 -9.13
C HIS A 19 -7.37 -18.62 -9.85
N PRO A 20 -8.64 -18.55 -10.32
CA PRO A 20 -9.13 -17.42 -11.11
C PRO A 20 -9.33 -16.13 -10.33
N SER A 21 -9.28 -16.18 -8.99
CA SER A 21 -9.39 -14.99 -8.15
C SER A 21 -8.09 -14.17 -8.16
N MET A 22 -8.17 -12.85 -7.94
CA MET A 22 -7.04 -11.91 -8.03
C MET A 22 -6.14 -11.89 -6.79
N HIS A 23 -6.10 -12.95 -6.00
CA HIS A 23 -5.26 -13.04 -4.79
C HIS A 23 -3.83 -13.54 -5.05
N GLY A 24 -3.40 -13.58 -6.30
CA GLY A 24 -2.07 -14.01 -6.71
C GLY A 24 -1.80 -15.50 -6.47
N VAL A 25 -0.58 -15.84 -6.08
CA VAL A 25 -0.12 -17.22 -5.88
C VAL A 25 -0.26 -17.70 -4.42
N LEU A 26 -1.38 -17.43 -3.80
CA LEU A 26 -1.71 -17.93 -2.46
C LEU A 26 -2.31 -19.33 -2.56
N ARG A 27 -1.79 -20.26 -1.78
CA ARG A 27 -2.39 -21.59 -1.60
C ARG A 27 -3.04 -21.64 -0.22
N LEU A 28 -4.31 -22.04 -0.16
CA LEU A 28 -5.01 -22.33 1.07
C LEU A 28 -5.31 -23.83 1.12
N VAL A 29 -4.87 -24.48 2.17
CA VAL A 29 -5.27 -25.87 2.48
C VAL A 29 -6.44 -25.78 3.45
N VAL A 30 -7.65 -26.11 2.96
CA VAL A 30 -8.89 -25.93 3.72
C VAL A 30 -9.47 -27.30 4.06
N THR A 31 -9.75 -27.51 5.34
CA THR A 31 -10.47 -28.70 5.82
C THR A 31 -11.95 -28.35 5.97
N LEU A 32 -12.80 -29.10 5.29
CA LEU A 32 -14.24 -28.87 5.23
C LEU A 32 -15.02 -30.02 5.92
N ASP A 33 -16.12 -29.65 6.57
CA ASP A 33 -17.19 -30.54 6.94
C ASP A 33 -18.46 -30.14 6.19
N GLY A 34 -18.76 -30.86 5.11
CA GLY A 34 -19.76 -30.43 4.13
C GLY A 34 -19.36 -29.09 3.49
N GLU A 35 -20.13 -28.03 3.72
CA GLU A 35 -19.83 -26.66 3.24
C GLU A 35 -19.10 -25.80 4.27
N ASN A 36 -18.95 -26.27 5.51
CA ASN A 36 -18.37 -25.45 6.58
C ASN A 36 -16.87 -25.68 6.68
N VAL A 37 -16.14 -24.57 6.88
CA VAL A 37 -14.69 -24.57 7.09
C VAL A 37 -14.39 -24.95 8.54
N ILE A 38 -13.68 -26.07 8.74
CA ILE A 38 -13.20 -26.50 10.06
C ILE A 38 -11.86 -25.82 10.36
N ASP A 39 -10.96 -25.85 9.36
CA ASP A 39 -9.61 -25.32 9.49
C ASP A 39 -9.07 -24.81 8.15
N CYS A 40 -8.12 -23.87 8.20
CA CYS A 40 -7.49 -23.31 7.01
C CYS A 40 -6.02 -23.03 7.30
N GLU A 41 -5.14 -23.54 6.46
CA GLU A 41 -3.70 -23.28 6.50
C GLU A 41 -3.28 -22.49 5.25
N PRO A 42 -2.88 -21.20 5.38
CA PRO A 42 -2.32 -20.44 4.28
C PRO A 42 -0.87 -20.86 4.05
N VAL A 43 -0.56 -21.33 2.85
CA VAL A 43 0.79 -21.68 2.41
C VAL A 43 1.33 -20.55 1.56
N ILE A 44 2.37 -19.88 2.06
CA ILE A 44 3.05 -18.75 1.44
C ILE A 44 4.45 -19.16 0.95
N GLY A 45 5.11 -18.30 0.18
CA GLY A 45 6.48 -18.52 -0.29
C GLY A 45 6.60 -18.74 -1.80
N TYR A 46 5.51 -18.92 -2.53
CA TYR A 46 5.55 -19.10 -3.99
C TYR A 46 6.06 -17.88 -4.75
N LEU A 47 5.99 -16.69 -4.15
CA LEU A 47 6.46 -15.43 -4.71
C LEU A 47 7.64 -14.85 -3.92
N HIS A 48 8.35 -15.67 -3.16
CA HIS A 48 9.55 -15.24 -2.45
C HIS A 48 10.70 -15.00 -3.43
N ARG A 49 11.19 -13.75 -3.47
CA ARG A 49 12.21 -13.28 -4.41
C ARG A 49 13.49 -12.83 -3.72
N GLY A 50 13.60 -13.01 -2.41
CA GLY A 50 14.76 -12.59 -1.62
C GLY A 50 14.99 -11.08 -1.61
N MET A 51 13.92 -10.27 -1.59
CA MET A 51 13.97 -8.82 -1.74
C MET A 51 14.83 -8.14 -0.66
N GLU A 52 14.78 -8.62 0.58
CA GLU A 52 15.61 -8.10 1.66
C GLU A 52 17.10 -8.37 1.39
N LYS A 53 17.44 -9.54 0.85
CA LYS A 53 18.82 -9.87 0.48
C LYS A 53 19.32 -9.10 -0.73
N ILE A 54 18.46 -8.80 -1.69
CA ILE A 54 18.78 -7.93 -2.81
C ILE A 54 19.11 -6.52 -2.29
N ALA A 55 18.38 -6.00 -1.30
CA ALA A 55 18.66 -4.70 -0.69
C ALA A 55 20.07 -4.62 -0.10
N GLU A 56 20.52 -5.68 0.57
CA GLU A 56 21.87 -5.75 1.16
C GLU A 56 23.00 -5.75 0.11
N ASN A 57 22.70 -6.04 -1.15
CA ASN A 57 23.67 -6.13 -2.25
C ASN A 57 23.47 -5.05 -3.32
N ARG A 58 22.65 -4.05 -3.07
CA ARG A 58 22.37 -2.95 -4.00
C ARG A 58 22.44 -1.62 -3.29
N THR A 59 22.86 -0.59 -4.02
CA THR A 59 22.72 0.78 -3.50
C THR A 59 21.24 1.15 -3.38
N ASN A 60 20.90 2.09 -2.50
CA ASN A 60 19.52 2.50 -2.31
C ASN A 60 18.83 2.88 -3.64
N VAL A 61 19.51 3.67 -4.49
CA VAL A 61 18.97 4.09 -5.79
C VAL A 61 18.69 2.91 -6.73
N MET A 62 19.55 1.89 -6.70
CA MET A 62 19.34 0.66 -7.50
C MET A 62 18.24 -0.22 -6.93
N TYR A 63 17.96 -0.12 -5.63
CA TYR A 63 16.98 -0.97 -4.96
C TYR A 63 15.54 -0.44 -5.10
N VAL A 64 15.32 0.86 -5.20
CA VAL A 64 13.98 1.45 -5.32
C VAL A 64 13.11 0.81 -6.42
N PRO A 65 13.61 0.50 -7.65
CA PRO A 65 12.81 -0.19 -8.65
C PRO A 65 12.32 -1.59 -8.26
N TYR A 66 13.04 -2.29 -7.38
CA TYR A 66 12.63 -3.61 -6.89
C TYR A 66 11.45 -3.48 -5.92
N VAL A 67 11.50 -2.47 -5.06
CA VAL A 67 10.52 -2.27 -3.98
C VAL A 67 9.14 -1.94 -4.52
N SER A 68 9.05 -1.08 -5.54
CA SER A 68 7.77 -0.74 -6.20
C SER A 68 7.05 -1.97 -6.77
N ARG A 69 7.79 -3.05 -7.05
CA ARG A 69 7.25 -4.32 -7.57
C ARG A 69 6.87 -5.33 -6.50
N MET A 70 7.11 -5.02 -5.23
CA MET A 70 6.65 -5.87 -4.13
C MET A 70 5.14 -5.75 -3.98
N ASP A 71 4.65 -4.52 -3.92
CA ASP A 71 3.23 -4.22 -3.95
C ASP A 71 2.95 -3.25 -5.10
N TYR A 72 2.55 -3.77 -6.24
CA TYR A 72 2.29 -2.96 -7.43
C TYR A 72 1.07 -2.04 -7.28
N ALA A 73 0.18 -2.28 -6.33
CA ALA A 73 -0.94 -1.41 -6.03
C ALA A 73 -0.54 -0.20 -5.17
N ALA A 74 0.42 -0.38 -4.27
CA ALA A 74 0.92 0.62 -3.33
C ALA A 74 2.40 0.98 -3.56
N GLY A 75 2.88 0.91 -4.81
CA GLY A 75 4.30 1.03 -5.15
C GLY A 75 4.96 2.32 -4.65
N MET A 76 4.27 3.45 -4.71
CA MET A 76 4.80 4.73 -4.21
C MET A 76 5.01 4.75 -2.71
N PHE A 77 4.18 4.04 -1.92
CA PHE A 77 4.40 3.93 -0.47
C PHE A 77 5.68 3.14 -0.15
N TYR A 78 5.95 2.09 -0.92
CA TYR A 78 7.18 1.33 -0.77
C TYR A 78 8.41 2.12 -1.24
N GLU A 79 8.31 2.92 -2.29
CA GLU A 79 9.38 3.87 -2.66
C GLU A 79 9.62 4.89 -1.55
N ALA A 80 8.55 5.49 -1.02
CA ALA A 80 8.65 6.49 0.04
C ALA A 80 9.36 5.97 1.29
N ILE A 81 9.00 4.77 1.78
CA ILE A 81 9.60 4.24 3.01
C ILE A 81 11.07 3.88 2.83
N VAL A 82 11.46 3.36 1.67
CA VAL A 82 12.86 2.99 1.36
C VAL A 82 13.74 4.22 1.17
N VAL A 83 13.16 5.34 0.72
CA VAL A 83 13.87 6.63 0.62
C VAL A 83 13.91 7.33 1.97
N ASN A 84 12.85 7.29 2.74
CA ASN A 84 12.73 7.94 4.05
C ASN A 84 13.68 7.32 5.10
N ALA A 85 13.91 6.00 5.05
CA ALA A 85 14.80 5.34 5.99
C ALA A 85 16.25 5.89 5.98
N PRO A 86 16.97 5.95 4.85
CA PRO A 86 18.29 6.56 4.80
C PRO A 86 18.27 8.08 5.00
N GLU A 87 17.20 8.80 4.60
CA GLU A 87 17.06 10.24 4.88
C GLU A 87 17.09 10.52 6.38
N ARG A 88 16.27 9.78 7.14
CA ARG A 88 16.20 9.90 8.61
C ARG A 88 17.51 9.48 9.27
N LEU A 89 18.12 8.38 8.82
CA LEU A 89 19.38 7.89 9.38
C LEU A 89 20.54 8.86 9.14
N ALA A 90 20.56 9.53 7.98
CA ALA A 90 21.58 10.50 7.62
C ALA A 90 21.21 11.95 7.98
N ASN A 91 20.04 12.19 8.59
CA ASN A 91 19.50 13.52 8.90
C ASN A 91 19.46 14.47 7.67
N ILE A 92 19.04 13.94 6.52
CA ILE A 92 18.89 14.72 5.29
C ILE A 92 17.52 15.41 5.30
N PRO A 93 17.45 16.76 5.40
CA PRO A 93 16.17 17.46 5.36
C PRO A 93 15.59 17.46 3.94
N VAL A 94 14.28 17.22 3.85
CA VAL A 94 13.51 17.25 2.61
C VAL A 94 12.89 18.64 2.45
N PRO A 95 13.03 19.31 1.27
CA PRO A 95 12.39 20.59 1.03
C PRO A 95 10.87 20.53 1.15
N LYS A 96 10.25 21.59 1.69
CA LYS A 96 8.81 21.62 1.94
C LYS A 96 7.99 21.36 0.68
N ARG A 97 8.38 21.91 -0.48
CA ARG A 97 7.74 21.64 -1.76
C ARG A 97 7.77 20.16 -2.13
N ALA A 98 8.91 19.49 -1.96
CA ALA A 98 9.05 18.06 -2.23
C ALA A 98 8.14 17.20 -1.32
N SER A 99 8.04 17.58 -0.04
CA SER A 99 7.14 16.91 0.90
C SER A 99 5.67 17.01 0.47
N TYR A 100 5.21 18.16 -0.01
CA TYR A 100 3.86 18.33 -0.57
C TYR A 100 3.64 17.47 -1.81
N ILE A 101 4.61 17.43 -2.74
CA ILE A 101 4.54 16.58 -3.93
C ILE A 101 4.46 15.09 -3.52
N ARG A 102 5.27 14.67 -2.55
CA ARG A 102 5.22 13.30 -2.02
C ARG A 102 3.84 12.96 -1.47
N VAL A 103 3.22 13.83 -0.67
CA VAL A 103 1.88 13.61 -0.13
C VAL A 103 0.83 13.53 -1.24
N LEU A 104 0.87 14.43 -2.24
CA LEU A 104 -0.04 14.35 -3.40
C LEU A 104 0.04 12.99 -4.10
N MET A 105 1.25 12.50 -4.36
CA MET A 105 1.47 11.21 -5.02
C MET A 105 1.04 10.03 -4.15
N LEU A 106 1.29 10.08 -2.84
CA LEU A 106 0.88 9.04 -1.90
C LEU A 106 -0.65 8.96 -1.78
N GLU A 107 -1.36 10.08 -1.69
CA GLU A 107 -2.81 10.05 -1.57
C GLU A 107 -3.50 9.68 -2.90
N LEU A 108 -2.96 10.06 -4.05
CA LEU A 108 -3.41 9.52 -5.35
C LEU A 108 -3.19 8.00 -5.42
N ASN A 109 -2.05 7.51 -4.90
CA ASN A 109 -1.78 6.08 -4.84
C ASN A 109 -2.72 5.34 -3.87
N ARG A 110 -3.12 5.97 -2.76
CA ARG A 110 -4.12 5.42 -1.85
C ARG A 110 -5.47 5.24 -2.55
N ILE A 111 -5.95 6.24 -3.26
CA ILE A 111 -7.19 6.14 -4.04
C ILE A 111 -7.07 5.03 -5.09
N ALA A 112 -5.98 5.00 -5.86
CA ALA A 112 -5.75 3.99 -6.88
C ALA A 112 -5.66 2.56 -6.29
N ASN A 113 -5.06 2.40 -5.10
CA ASN A 113 -5.02 1.12 -4.38
C ASN A 113 -6.42 0.68 -3.96
N HIS A 114 -7.20 1.55 -3.35
CA HIS A 114 -8.55 1.21 -2.91
C HIS A 114 -9.48 0.88 -4.08
N LEU A 115 -9.33 1.58 -5.20
CA LEU A 115 -10.07 1.25 -6.43
C LEU A 115 -9.65 -0.12 -6.98
N LEU A 116 -8.34 -0.41 -7.01
CA LEU A 116 -7.86 -1.72 -7.49
C LEU A 116 -8.32 -2.87 -6.60
N TRP A 117 -8.40 -2.65 -5.28
CA TRP A 117 -8.96 -3.62 -4.35
C TRP A 117 -10.47 -3.80 -4.55
N LEU A 118 -11.21 -2.71 -4.73
CA LEU A 118 -12.67 -2.72 -4.81
C LEU A 118 -13.18 -3.55 -6.00
N GLY A 119 -12.50 -3.46 -7.16
CA GLY A 119 -12.90 -4.19 -8.36
C GLY A 119 -12.98 -5.70 -8.18
N PRO A 120 -11.86 -6.37 -7.89
CA PRO A 120 -11.81 -7.80 -7.64
C PRO A 120 -12.69 -8.26 -6.48
N PHE A 121 -12.71 -7.51 -5.38
CA PHE A 121 -13.56 -7.82 -4.23
C PHE A 121 -15.05 -7.88 -4.60
N LEU A 122 -15.52 -6.94 -5.42
CA LEU A 122 -16.90 -6.95 -5.90
C LEU A 122 -17.15 -8.09 -6.89
N ALA A 123 -16.19 -8.41 -7.75
CA ALA A 123 -16.29 -9.54 -8.67
C ALA A 123 -16.38 -10.87 -7.92
N ASP A 124 -15.61 -11.05 -6.84
CA ASP A 124 -15.66 -12.24 -5.97
C ASP A 124 -17.04 -12.40 -5.27
N VAL A 125 -17.72 -11.29 -4.99
CA VAL A 125 -19.09 -11.29 -4.44
C VAL A 125 -20.17 -11.44 -5.54
N GLY A 126 -19.78 -11.36 -6.83
CA GLY A 126 -20.65 -11.54 -8.00
C GLY A 126 -21.05 -10.26 -8.72
N ALA A 127 -20.50 -9.10 -8.34
CA ALA A 127 -20.78 -7.81 -8.98
C ALA A 127 -19.65 -7.40 -9.94
N GLN A 128 -19.70 -7.83 -11.21
CA GLN A 128 -18.66 -7.58 -12.21
C GLN A 128 -18.71 -6.18 -12.82
N THR A 129 -19.87 -5.57 -12.98
CA THR A 129 -20.00 -4.26 -13.66
C THR A 129 -19.18 -3.14 -12.99
N PRO A 130 -19.16 -2.97 -11.67
CA PRO A 130 -18.35 -1.96 -11.02
C PRO A 130 -16.85 -2.13 -11.27
N PHE A 131 -16.38 -3.35 -11.52
CA PHE A 131 -14.99 -3.63 -11.88
C PHE A 131 -14.52 -2.81 -13.09
N PHE A 132 -15.34 -2.74 -14.14
CA PHE A 132 -14.98 -1.95 -15.34
C PHE A 132 -15.02 -0.45 -15.08
N TYR A 133 -15.95 0.04 -14.27
CA TYR A 133 -16.02 1.46 -13.91
C TYR A 133 -14.79 1.91 -13.12
N ILE A 134 -14.34 1.07 -12.18
CA ILE A 134 -13.16 1.35 -11.35
C ILE A 134 -11.91 1.57 -12.22
N PHE A 135 -11.70 0.76 -13.26
CA PHE A 135 -10.55 0.94 -14.15
C PHE A 135 -10.65 2.21 -14.98
N ARG A 136 -11.85 2.63 -15.37
CA ARG A 136 -12.07 3.93 -16.03
C ARG A 136 -11.64 5.09 -15.11
N GLU A 137 -11.98 5.05 -13.82
CA GLU A 137 -11.60 6.07 -12.85
C GLU A 137 -10.08 6.07 -12.59
N ARG A 138 -9.47 4.90 -12.55
CA ARG A 138 -8.02 4.78 -12.36
C ARG A 138 -7.20 5.34 -13.52
N GLU A 139 -7.70 5.29 -14.74
CA GLU A 139 -7.01 5.86 -15.91
C GLU A 139 -6.69 7.35 -15.72
N MET A 140 -7.58 8.13 -15.14
CA MET A 140 -7.32 9.56 -14.87
C MET A 140 -6.15 9.77 -13.87
N ILE A 141 -6.00 8.88 -12.88
CA ILE A 141 -4.86 8.91 -11.97
C ILE A 141 -3.58 8.53 -12.72
N TYR A 142 -3.65 7.56 -13.62
CA TYR A 142 -2.51 7.14 -14.43
C TYR A 142 -2.04 8.26 -15.37
N ASP A 143 -2.94 9.04 -15.94
CA ASP A 143 -2.60 10.21 -16.76
C ASP A 143 -1.88 11.30 -15.94
N LEU A 144 -2.29 11.50 -14.67
CA LEU A 144 -1.59 12.40 -13.76
C LEU A 144 -0.19 11.89 -13.41
N TRP A 145 -0.03 10.59 -13.17
CA TRP A 145 1.27 9.98 -12.89
C TRP A 145 2.17 10.01 -14.11
N GLU A 146 1.67 9.64 -15.28
CA GLU A 146 2.43 9.68 -16.52
C GLU A 146 2.96 11.07 -16.82
N ALA A 147 2.13 12.10 -16.65
CA ALA A 147 2.53 13.49 -16.86
C ALA A 147 3.67 13.92 -15.92
N ALA A 148 3.69 13.44 -14.67
CA ALA A 148 4.69 13.83 -13.68
C ALA A 148 5.93 12.92 -13.67
N THR A 149 5.76 11.62 -13.93
CA THR A 149 6.81 10.61 -13.73
C THR A 149 7.27 9.90 -15.01
N GLY A 150 6.48 10.00 -16.09
CA GLY A 150 6.67 9.25 -17.34
C GLY A 150 6.20 7.79 -17.25
N GLN A 151 5.59 7.38 -16.14
CA GLN A 151 5.13 6.01 -15.88
C GLN A 151 3.68 6.00 -15.44
N ARG A 152 2.92 5.00 -15.88
CA ARG A 152 1.49 4.88 -15.58
C ARG A 152 1.20 4.12 -14.28
N LEU A 153 1.93 3.07 -13.96
CA LEU A 153 1.64 2.17 -12.85
C LEU A 153 2.78 2.08 -11.84
N ILE A 154 3.99 1.82 -12.28
CA ILE A 154 5.17 1.65 -11.45
C ILE A 154 6.09 2.84 -11.66
N ASN A 155 6.02 3.80 -10.75
CA ASN A 155 6.66 5.12 -10.88
C ASN A 155 8.11 5.09 -10.42
N ASN A 156 8.90 4.23 -11.02
CA ASN A 156 10.28 3.92 -10.63
C ASN A 156 11.12 5.14 -10.31
N ASN A 157 11.60 5.20 -9.06
CA ASN A 157 12.52 6.23 -8.61
C ASN A 157 11.98 7.68 -8.73
N PHE A 158 10.68 7.88 -8.58
CA PHE A 158 10.15 9.24 -8.46
C PHE A 158 10.50 9.85 -7.11
N PHE A 159 10.42 9.08 -6.04
CA PHE A 159 10.96 9.48 -4.74
C PHE A 159 12.47 9.32 -4.75
N ARG A 160 13.18 10.36 -4.30
CA ARG A 160 14.64 10.42 -4.24
C ARG A 160 15.07 10.78 -2.83
N ILE A 161 16.24 10.30 -2.41
CA ILE A 161 16.85 10.77 -1.17
C ILE A 161 17.06 12.28 -1.25
N GLY A 162 16.42 13.02 -0.33
CA GLY A 162 16.44 14.47 -0.28
C GLY A 162 15.36 15.17 -1.11
N GLY A 163 14.40 14.44 -1.71
CA GLY A 163 13.32 15.08 -2.45
C GLY A 163 12.59 14.19 -3.45
N VAL A 164 12.31 14.70 -4.64
CA VAL A 164 11.66 14.01 -5.77
C VAL A 164 12.46 14.18 -7.05
N ALA A 165 12.27 13.29 -8.01
CA ALA A 165 13.06 13.22 -9.24
C ALA A 165 12.89 14.44 -10.17
N CYS A 166 11.71 15.02 -10.18
CA CYS A 166 11.37 16.20 -10.98
C CYS A 166 10.21 16.96 -10.33
N ASP A 167 10.06 18.22 -10.70
CA ASP A 167 8.91 19.04 -10.31
C ASP A 167 7.67 18.67 -11.12
N LEU A 168 6.50 19.05 -10.62
CA LEU A 168 5.24 18.86 -11.31
C LEU A 168 5.21 19.72 -12.59
N PRO A 169 4.74 19.17 -13.73
CA PRO A 169 4.63 19.93 -14.96
C PRO A 169 3.60 21.06 -14.84
N TYR A 170 3.75 22.07 -15.71
CA TYR A 170 2.80 23.19 -15.77
C TYR A 170 1.36 22.71 -16.03
N GLY A 171 0.39 23.24 -15.27
CA GLY A 171 -1.01 22.85 -15.36
C GLY A 171 -1.37 21.51 -14.67
N TRP A 172 -0.41 20.86 -14.00
CA TRP A 172 -0.67 19.57 -13.36
C TRP A 172 -1.57 19.70 -12.12
N LEU A 173 -1.39 20.76 -11.33
CA LEU A 173 -2.20 20.99 -10.12
C LEU A 173 -3.67 21.24 -10.46
N GLU A 174 -3.92 22.01 -11.52
CA GLU A 174 -5.27 22.26 -12.04
C GLU A 174 -5.94 20.95 -12.49
N LYS A 175 -5.25 20.12 -13.27
CA LYS A 175 -5.75 18.79 -13.67
C LYS A 175 -6.01 17.87 -12.48
N CYS A 176 -5.21 17.98 -11.45
CA CYS A 176 -5.39 17.19 -10.22
C CYS A 176 -6.65 17.64 -9.45
N ILE A 177 -6.95 18.95 -9.42
CA ILE A 177 -8.19 19.49 -8.85
C ILE A 177 -9.38 19.05 -9.68
N ASP A 178 -9.31 19.14 -11.02
CA ASP A 178 -10.37 18.68 -11.92
C ASP A 178 -10.68 17.20 -11.71
N PHE A 179 -9.63 16.36 -11.52
CA PHE A 179 -9.81 14.96 -11.13
C PHE A 179 -10.57 14.83 -9.80
N CYS A 180 -10.20 15.60 -8.77
CA CYS A 180 -10.87 15.54 -7.48
C CYS A 180 -12.35 15.92 -7.57
N ASP A 181 -12.68 16.92 -8.39
CA ASP A 181 -14.05 17.39 -8.56
C ASP A 181 -14.90 16.39 -9.36
N TRP A 182 -14.29 15.73 -10.31
CA TRP A 182 -14.92 14.68 -11.09
C TRP A 182 -15.09 13.36 -10.29
N PHE A 183 -14.08 12.97 -9.50
CA PHE A 183 -14.08 11.69 -8.78
C PHE A 183 -14.98 11.68 -7.54
N GLY A 184 -15.16 12.82 -6.86
CA GLY A 184 -16.07 12.92 -5.69
C GLY A 184 -17.47 12.34 -5.95
N PRO A 185 -18.20 12.81 -6.98
CA PRO A 185 -19.51 12.26 -7.37
C PRO A 185 -19.46 10.77 -7.76
N LYS A 186 -18.32 10.25 -8.22
CA LYS A 186 -18.16 8.82 -8.54
C LYS A 186 -18.15 7.93 -7.31
N ILE A 187 -17.59 8.39 -6.21
CA ILE A 187 -17.69 7.67 -4.94
C ILE A 187 -19.16 7.56 -4.51
N ASP A 188 -19.95 8.63 -4.66
CA ASP A 188 -21.38 8.61 -4.36
C ASP A 188 -22.16 7.68 -5.30
N GLU A 189 -21.74 7.59 -6.57
CA GLU A 189 -22.30 6.63 -7.53
C GLU A 189 -22.05 5.18 -7.08
N TYR A 190 -20.83 4.86 -6.65
CA TYR A 190 -20.51 3.53 -6.09
C TYR A 190 -21.32 3.21 -4.83
N GLU A 191 -21.52 4.17 -3.94
CA GLU A 191 -22.34 3.95 -2.77
C GLU A 191 -23.82 3.66 -3.11
N LYS A 192 -24.38 4.33 -4.09
CA LYS A 192 -25.75 4.06 -4.55
C LYS A 192 -25.89 2.69 -5.19
N LEU A 193 -24.88 2.28 -5.97
CA LEU A 193 -24.92 1.01 -6.68
C LEU A 193 -24.63 -0.20 -5.78
N ILE A 194 -23.73 -0.05 -4.80
CA ILE A 194 -23.12 -1.16 -4.07
C ILE A 194 -23.54 -1.15 -2.60
N THR A 195 -23.27 -0.07 -1.88
CA THR A 195 -23.40 -0.01 -0.41
C THR A 195 -24.78 -0.39 0.08
N ASN A 196 -25.83 0.05 -0.61
CA ASN A 196 -27.22 -0.24 -0.25
C ASN A 196 -27.83 -1.45 -0.97
N ASN A 197 -27.05 -2.18 -1.76
CA ASN A 197 -27.53 -3.37 -2.45
C ASN A 197 -27.78 -4.50 -1.43
N PRO A 198 -29.02 -5.01 -1.33
CA PRO A 198 -29.36 -6.03 -0.33
C PRO A 198 -28.63 -7.36 -0.54
N ILE A 199 -28.26 -7.70 -1.77
CA ILE A 199 -27.50 -8.92 -2.07
C ILE A 199 -26.08 -8.76 -1.57
N PHE A 200 -25.44 -7.62 -1.86
CA PHE A 200 -24.10 -7.32 -1.39
C PHE A 200 -24.02 -7.31 0.14
N ARG A 201 -24.95 -6.62 0.80
CA ARG A 201 -25.01 -6.59 2.27
C ARG A 201 -25.16 -7.99 2.86
N LYS A 202 -26.09 -8.80 2.37
CA LYS A 202 -26.27 -10.18 2.85
C LYS A 202 -25.05 -11.08 2.68
N ARG A 203 -24.19 -10.78 1.69
CA ARG A 203 -22.98 -11.55 1.43
C ARG A 203 -21.80 -11.18 2.31
N ILE A 204 -21.79 -9.98 2.89
CA ILE A 204 -20.59 -9.47 3.59
C ILE A 204 -20.87 -8.91 5.00
N GLU A 205 -22.11 -8.56 5.34
CA GLU A 205 -22.47 -8.15 6.71
C GLU A 205 -22.36 -9.32 7.69
N GLY A 206 -21.68 -9.08 8.82
CA GLY A 206 -21.45 -10.08 9.85
C GLY A 206 -20.45 -11.17 9.45
N LEU A 207 -19.86 -11.11 8.25
CA LEU A 207 -18.91 -12.09 7.76
C LEU A 207 -17.47 -11.70 8.15
N GLY A 208 -16.71 -12.69 8.66
CA GLY A 208 -15.29 -12.51 8.99
C GLY A 208 -15.07 -11.42 10.04
N THR A 209 -15.93 -11.38 11.07
CA THR A 209 -15.88 -10.37 12.14
C THR A 209 -14.64 -10.52 13.00
N ILE A 210 -13.94 -9.43 13.24
CA ILE A 210 -12.75 -9.33 14.09
C ILE A 210 -13.05 -8.36 15.22
N GLN A 211 -12.98 -8.86 16.45
CA GLN A 211 -13.14 -8.03 17.64
C GLN A 211 -11.92 -7.11 17.84
N ARG A 212 -12.14 -5.98 18.52
CA ARG A 212 -11.09 -4.98 18.78
C ARG A 212 -9.83 -5.59 19.40
N ASP A 213 -9.97 -6.41 20.45
CA ASP A 213 -8.84 -7.01 21.16
C ASP A 213 -8.11 -8.05 20.30
N GLN A 214 -8.86 -8.78 19.46
CA GLN A 214 -8.28 -9.68 18.48
C GLN A 214 -7.46 -8.91 17.44
N ALA A 215 -8.00 -7.82 16.90
CA ALA A 215 -7.28 -6.98 15.94
C ALA A 215 -5.93 -6.47 16.48
N ILE A 216 -5.89 -6.07 17.75
CA ILE A 216 -4.66 -5.64 18.43
C ILE A 216 -3.71 -6.82 18.64
N ASN A 217 -4.20 -7.95 19.16
CA ASN A 217 -3.38 -9.12 19.47
C ASN A 217 -2.73 -9.74 18.22
N TRP A 218 -3.42 -9.69 17.07
CA TRP A 218 -2.89 -10.14 15.79
C TRP A 218 -2.02 -9.08 15.09
N SER A 219 -1.78 -7.93 15.71
CA SER A 219 -1.00 -6.82 15.16
C SER A 219 -1.50 -6.35 13.79
N LEU A 220 -2.82 -6.34 13.61
CA LEU A 220 -3.44 -5.85 12.39
C LEU A 220 -3.18 -4.35 12.25
N SER A 221 -3.17 -3.86 11.02
CA SER A 221 -2.96 -2.45 10.72
C SER A 221 -3.86 -1.97 9.59
N GLY A 222 -3.95 -0.65 9.42
CA GLY A 222 -4.73 -0.05 8.34
C GLY A 222 -6.24 -0.26 8.45
N PRO A 223 -6.94 -0.42 7.32
CA PRO A 223 -8.38 -0.63 7.28
C PRO A 223 -8.85 -1.83 8.08
N MET A 224 -8.04 -2.88 8.20
CA MET A 224 -8.36 -4.06 9.02
C MET A 224 -8.50 -3.70 10.50
N LEU A 225 -7.59 -2.88 11.02
CA LEU A 225 -7.60 -2.42 12.41
C LEU A 225 -8.71 -1.37 12.64
N ARG A 226 -8.84 -0.41 11.71
CA ARG A 226 -9.81 0.69 11.82
C ARG A 226 -11.26 0.22 11.70
N ALA A 227 -11.53 -0.84 10.96
CA ALA A 227 -12.84 -1.47 10.88
C ALA A 227 -13.29 -2.11 12.20
N SER A 228 -12.34 -2.50 13.06
CA SER A 228 -12.57 -3.12 14.38
C SER A 228 -12.64 -2.11 15.53
N GLY A 229 -12.84 -0.83 15.26
CA GLY A 229 -13.06 0.22 16.27
C GLY A 229 -11.78 0.83 16.86
N VAL A 230 -10.63 0.66 16.23
CA VAL A 230 -9.37 1.26 16.67
C VAL A 230 -8.99 2.38 15.71
N SER A 231 -9.16 3.62 16.14
CA SER A 231 -8.82 4.82 15.35
C SER A 231 -7.32 5.10 15.39
N TRP A 232 -6.54 4.22 14.72
CA TRP A 232 -5.09 4.32 14.62
C TRP A 232 -4.66 4.54 13.18
N ASP A 233 -3.94 5.63 12.93
CA ASP A 233 -3.39 5.98 11.62
C ASP A 233 -2.05 6.68 11.81
N LEU A 234 -0.98 6.15 11.21
CA LEU A 234 0.37 6.69 11.36
C LEU A 234 0.53 8.10 10.81
N ARG A 235 -0.31 8.51 9.87
CA ARG A 235 -0.32 9.89 9.36
C ARG A 235 -0.66 10.92 10.44
N LYS A 236 -1.36 10.51 11.52
CA LYS A 236 -1.70 11.34 12.69
C LYS A 236 -0.84 11.05 13.92
N VAL A 237 -0.55 9.78 14.18
CA VAL A 237 0.12 9.33 15.41
C VAL A 237 1.64 9.49 15.34
N ASP A 238 2.23 9.17 14.20
CA ASP A 238 3.67 9.27 13.92
C ASP A 238 3.85 10.00 12.58
N SER A 239 3.40 11.26 12.56
CA SER A 239 3.28 12.03 11.34
C SER A 239 4.61 12.14 10.61
N TYR A 240 4.55 11.94 9.32
CA TYR A 240 5.66 12.06 8.39
C TYR A 240 5.29 13.02 7.27
N GLU A 241 6.28 13.50 6.53
CA GLU A 241 6.10 14.53 5.50
C GLU A 241 5.34 15.75 6.05
N CYS A 242 4.35 16.24 5.34
CA CYS A 242 3.55 17.40 5.73
C CYS A 242 2.10 17.07 6.12
N TYR A 243 1.80 15.82 6.55
CA TYR A 243 0.41 15.44 6.89
C TYR A 243 -0.21 16.26 8.01
N ASN A 244 0.61 16.86 8.90
CA ASN A 244 0.13 17.74 9.97
C ASN A 244 -0.40 19.10 9.47
N ASP A 245 -0.07 19.48 8.23
CA ASP A 245 -0.53 20.73 7.63
C ASP A 245 -1.99 20.64 7.14
N PHE A 246 -2.59 19.43 7.09
CA PHE A 246 -3.92 19.19 6.52
C PHE A 246 -4.98 18.86 7.57
N ASP A 247 -6.19 19.31 7.31
CA ASP A 247 -7.36 18.95 8.09
C ASP A 247 -8.09 17.75 7.44
N TRP A 248 -8.11 16.62 8.16
CA TRP A 248 -8.75 15.39 7.74
C TRP A 248 -9.03 14.51 8.96
N GLN A 249 -9.89 13.51 8.81
CA GLN A 249 -10.29 12.62 9.89
C GLN A 249 -9.89 11.16 9.60
N ILE A 250 -9.65 10.40 10.67
CA ILE A 250 -9.38 8.97 10.56
C ILE A 250 -10.70 8.24 10.29
N ALA A 251 -10.79 7.55 9.17
CA ALA A 251 -11.91 6.67 8.87
C ALA A 251 -11.88 5.45 9.79
N SER A 252 -12.95 5.21 10.55
CA SER A 252 -13.06 4.06 11.44
C SER A 252 -14.50 3.59 11.58
N GLU A 253 -14.69 2.27 11.72
CA GLU A 253 -15.96 1.60 11.98
C GLU A 253 -15.82 0.71 13.22
N LYS A 254 -16.89 0.10 13.70
CA LYS A 254 -16.89 -0.67 14.95
C LYS A 254 -17.22 -2.14 14.78
N GLU A 255 -17.90 -2.48 13.69
CA GLU A 255 -18.49 -3.82 13.46
C GLU A 255 -17.42 -4.89 13.21
N GLY A 256 -16.28 -4.54 12.66
CA GLY A 256 -15.14 -5.43 12.43
C GLY A 256 -15.34 -6.49 11.34
N ASP A 257 -16.43 -6.43 10.58
CA ASP A 257 -16.77 -7.38 9.51
C ASP A 257 -16.27 -6.93 8.13
N CYS A 258 -16.52 -7.73 7.09
CA CYS A 258 -16.13 -7.39 5.72
C CYS A 258 -16.81 -6.10 5.24
N TYR A 259 -18.05 -5.82 5.69
CA TYR A 259 -18.75 -4.60 5.32
C TYR A 259 -18.12 -3.35 5.95
N ALA A 260 -17.74 -3.43 7.21
CA ALA A 260 -17.01 -2.34 7.90
C ALA A 260 -15.66 -2.04 7.21
N ARG A 261 -14.91 -3.09 6.79
CA ARG A 261 -13.66 -2.91 6.03
C ARG A 261 -13.87 -2.23 4.69
N TYR A 262 -14.97 -2.56 4.01
CA TYR A 262 -15.38 -1.87 2.78
C TYR A 262 -15.69 -0.39 3.05
N ARG A 263 -16.50 -0.07 4.06
CA ARG A 263 -16.88 1.30 4.40
C ARG A 263 -15.69 2.17 4.79
N VAL A 264 -14.76 1.63 5.58
CA VAL A 264 -13.52 2.33 5.94
C VAL A 264 -12.75 2.76 4.70
N ARG A 265 -12.57 1.87 3.72
CA ARG A 265 -11.82 2.20 2.49
C ARG A 265 -12.54 3.23 1.61
N VAL A 266 -13.87 3.18 1.54
CA VAL A 266 -14.66 4.19 0.83
C VAL A 266 -14.49 5.56 1.49
N GLU A 267 -14.55 5.63 2.82
CA GLU A 267 -14.34 6.88 3.55
C GLU A 267 -12.89 7.38 3.43
N GLU A 268 -11.91 6.48 3.44
CA GLU A 268 -10.50 6.85 3.19
C GLU A 268 -10.30 7.51 1.82
N MET A 269 -10.99 7.07 0.78
CA MET A 269 -10.94 7.74 -0.52
C MET A 269 -11.45 9.19 -0.44
N ARG A 270 -12.51 9.46 0.34
CA ARG A 270 -13.02 10.83 0.57
C ARG A 270 -12.02 11.69 1.32
N GLN A 271 -11.42 11.13 2.38
CA GLN A 271 -10.39 11.85 3.13
C GLN A 271 -9.15 12.13 2.28
N SER A 272 -8.73 11.19 1.43
CA SER A 272 -7.64 11.40 0.47
C SER A 272 -7.94 12.52 -0.52
N LEU A 273 -9.17 12.62 -1.05
CA LEU A 273 -9.58 13.76 -1.89
C LEU A 273 -9.49 15.10 -1.15
N SER A 274 -9.89 15.11 0.13
CA SER A 274 -9.77 16.32 0.96
C SER A 274 -8.33 16.75 1.13
N ILE A 275 -7.43 15.80 1.43
CA ILE A 275 -5.99 16.06 1.57
C ILE A 275 -5.39 16.58 0.25
N ILE A 276 -5.71 15.93 -0.88
CA ILE A 276 -5.21 16.33 -2.20
C ILE A 276 -5.63 17.77 -2.53
N ARG A 277 -6.91 18.13 -2.32
CA ARG A 277 -7.41 19.48 -2.57
C ARG A 277 -6.70 20.53 -1.72
N GLN A 278 -6.44 20.23 -0.46
CA GLN A 278 -5.70 21.12 0.45
C GLN A 278 -4.24 21.23 0.01
N ALA A 279 -3.59 20.12 -0.31
CA ALA A 279 -2.20 20.09 -0.75
C ALA A 279 -2.00 20.88 -2.06
N CYS A 280 -2.90 20.73 -3.05
CA CYS A 280 -2.86 21.52 -4.29
C CYS A 280 -2.96 23.03 -4.06
N LYS A 281 -3.74 23.46 -3.05
CA LYS A 281 -3.91 24.88 -2.71
C LYS A 281 -2.76 25.45 -1.89
N MET A 282 -2.13 24.62 -1.05
CA MET A 282 -1.15 25.05 -0.06
C MET A 282 0.30 24.81 -0.48
N ILE A 283 0.54 24.11 -1.59
CA ILE A 283 1.89 23.76 -2.05
C ILE A 283 2.74 25.00 -2.23
N PRO A 284 3.89 25.12 -1.51
CA PRO A 284 4.76 26.28 -1.65
C PRO A 284 5.60 26.22 -2.92
N GLY A 285 6.10 27.38 -3.35
CA GLY A 285 7.21 27.45 -4.31
C GLY A 285 8.52 26.99 -3.66
N GLY A 286 9.54 26.73 -4.47
CA GLY A 286 10.87 26.39 -3.96
C GLY A 286 11.47 25.13 -4.60
N PRO A 287 12.63 24.67 -4.07
CA PRO A 287 13.32 23.50 -4.61
C PRO A 287 12.55 22.21 -4.33
N THR A 288 12.72 21.24 -5.23
CA THR A 288 12.16 19.90 -5.11
C THR A 288 13.18 18.84 -4.67
N GLU A 289 14.44 19.24 -4.56
CA GLU A 289 15.54 18.40 -4.08
C GLU A 289 16.40 19.19 -3.08
N ASN A 290 17.02 18.47 -2.15
CA ASN A 290 18.00 19.05 -1.23
C ASN A 290 19.33 19.27 -1.95
N LEU A 291 19.67 20.53 -2.20
CA LEU A 291 20.90 20.93 -2.91
C LEU A 291 22.19 20.60 -2.12
N GLU A 292 22.11 20.49 -0.79
CA GLU A 292 23.27 20.12 0.04
C GLU A 292 23.59 18.62 -0.10
N ALA A 293 22.59 17.78 -0.17
CA ALA A 293 22.77 16.36 -0.47
C ALA A 293 23.41 16.14 -1.86
N GLN A 294 23.12 17.03 -2.81
CA GLN A 294 23.79 17.03 -4.11
C GLN A 294 25.26 17.44 -4.01
N ARG A 295 25.61 18.42 -3.17
CA ARG A 295 27.01 18.85 -2.96
C ARG A 295 27.85 17.77 -2.31
N MET A 296 27.35 17.10 -1.28
CA MET A 296 28.05 15.96 -0.66
C MET A 296 28.34 14.85 -1.67
N ALA A 297 27.43 14.65 -2.63
CA ALA A 297 27.62 13.70 -3.71
C ALA A 297 28.65 14.13 -4.76
N THR A 298 28.92 15.45 -4.90
CA THR A 298 29.87 15.98 -5.89
C THR A 298 31.29 16.12 -5.35
N GLU A 299 31.48 16.33 -4.05
CA GLU A 299 32.80 16.47 -3.45
C GLU A 299 33.64 15.18 -3.47
N ASP A 300 33.01 14.01 -3.40
CA ASP A 300 33.67 12.70 -3.56
C ASP A 300 34.00 12.35 -5.03
N LYS A 301 33.68 13.19 -6.00
CA LYS A 301 33.78 12.92 -7.44
C LYS A 301 35.09 13.23 -8.12
N LYS A 302 36.20 13.17 -7.46
CA LYS A 302 37.48 12.99 -8.16
C LYS A 302 37.78 11.49 -8.41
N SER A 303 36.78 10.69 -8.81
CA SER A 303 37.05 9.37 -9.31
C SER A 303 37.28 9.45 -10.82
N GLU A 304 38.52 9.28 -11.20
CA GLU A 304 39.10 9.32 -12.55
C GLU A 304 38.56 8.22 -13.50
N ILE A 305 37.45 7.52 -13.18
CA ILE A 305 37.09 6.28 -13.87
C ILE A 305 36.37 6.49 -15.21
N PHE A 306 35.77 7.63 -15.51
CA PHE A 306 34.99 7.74 -16.75
C PHE A 306 35.14 9.02 -17.58
N GLY A 307 36.01 9.97 -17.30
CA GLY A 307 36.31 11.12 -18.19
C GLY A 307 35.09 11.92 -18.75
N ILE A 308 33.89 11.62 -18.28
CA ILE A 308 32.65 12.25 -18.68
C ILE A 308 32.24 13.20 -17.57
N ASP A 309 32.08 14.46 -17.94
CA ASP A 309 31.64 15.52 -17.02
C ASP A 309 30.22 15.20 -16.54
N TYR A 310 30.09 14.63 -15.33
CA TYR A 310 28.83 14.21 -14.71
C TYR A 310 27.90 15.37 -14.32
N GLN A 311 28.17 16.59 -14.75
CA GLN A 311 27.33 17.76 -14.47
C GLN A 311 25.87 17.61 -14.91
N TYR A 312 25.59 16.81 -15.93
CA TYR A 312 24.24 16.51 -16.39
C TYR A 312 23.50 15.44 -15.56
N VAL A 313 24.19 14.68 -14.73
CA VAL A 313 23.61 13.66 -13.83
C VAL A 313 23.40 14.22 -12.42
N ALA A 314 23.67 15.48 -12.18
CA ALA A 314 23.72 16.16 -10.88
C ALA A 314 22.37 16.28 -10.14
N LYS A 315 21.26 15.84 -10.73
CA LYS A 315 19.93 15.80 -10.08
C LYS A 315 19.64 14.49 -9.34
N LYS A 316 20.58 13.55 -9.29
CA LYS A 316 20.41 12.27 -8.62
C LYS A 316 21.43 12.15 -7.50
N VAL A 317 20.99 11.64 -6.34
CA VAL A 317 21.93 11.22 -5.28
C VAL A 317 22.99 10.34 -5.92
N ALA A 318 24.26 10.64 -5.64
CA ALA A 318 25.34 9.86 -6.22
C ALA A 318 25.17 8.38 -5.86
N PRO A 319 25.48 7.45 -6.79
CA PRO A 319 25.51 6.03 -6.49
C PRO A 319 26.49 5.68 -5.36
N THR A 320 27.34 6.62 -4.97
CA THR A 320 28.33 6.55 -3.89
C THR A 320 27.80 7.05 -2.53
N PHE A 321 26.52 7.41 -2.40
CA PHE A 321 25.94 7.77 -1.11
C PHE A 321 26.19 6.67 -0.09
N LYS A 322 26.93 6.99 0.98
CA LYS A 322 27.21 6.05 2.07
C LYS A 322 26.14 6.17 3.14
N ILE A 323 25.60 5.04 3.51
CA ILE A 323 24.62 4.95 4.60
C ILE A 323 25.39 5.06 5.92
N PRO A 324 25.12 6.07 6.77
CA PRO A 324 25.85 6.26 8.03
C PRO A 324 25.78 5.02 8.93
N ASN A 325 26.79 4.87 9.78
CA ASN A 325 26.78 3.81 10.80
C ASN A 325 25.65 4.08 11.80
N GLY A 326 24.81 3.08 12.01
CA GLY A 326 23.66 3.15 12.89
C GLY A 326 22.54 2.24 12.43
N GLU A 327 21.52 2.16 13.24
CA GLU A 327 20.31 1.39 12.93
C GLU A 327 19.07 2.24 13.19
N LEU A 328 18.06 2.05 12.35
CA LEU A 328 16.82 2.81 12.41
C LEU A 328 15.65 1.94 11.92
N TYR A 329 14.53 2.05 12.62
CA TYR A 329 13.25 1.57 12.14
C TYR A 329 12.37 2.76 11.79
N THR A 330 11.89 2.81 10.55
CA THR A 330 10.94 3.80 10.06
C THR A 330 9.66 3.12 9.61
N ARG A 331 8.54 3.83 9.71
CA ARG A 331 7.23 3.33 9.32
C ARG A 331 6.39 4.41 8.68
N LEU A 332 5.44 3.99 7.85
CA LEU A 332 4.42 4.86 7.25
C LEU A 332 3.12 4.08 7.01
N GLU A 333 2.04 4.82 6.75
CA GLU A 333 0.70 4.28 6.52
C GLU A 333 0.43 4.15 5.02
N SER A 334 0.40 2.92 4.51
CA SER A 334 -0.08 2.64 3.15
C SER A 334 -1.61 2.47 3.10
N GLY A 335 -2.18 2.29 1.91
CA GLY A 335 -3.60 1.95 1.76
C GLY A 335 -4.00 0.63 2.41
N LYS A 336 -3.05 -0.28 2.66
CA LYS A 336 -3.27 -1.59 3.30
C LYS A 336 -2.95 -1.60 4.79
N GLY A 337 -2.21 -0.59 5.26
CA GLY A 337 -1.81 -0.44 6.66
C GLY A 337 -0.35 -0.07 6.82
N GLU A 338 0.20 -0.35 8.01
CA GLU A 338 1.57 0.00 8.36
C GLU A 338 2.59 -0.76 7.53
N ILE A 339 3.43 -0.02 6.80
CA ILE A 339 4.67 -0.52 6.21
C ILE A 339 5.83 0.00 7.05
N GLY A 340 6.80 -0.88 7.37
CA GLY A 340 7.99 -0.52 8.11
C GLY A 340 9.26 -1.03 7.45
N VAL A 341 10.34 -0.27 7.61
CA VAL A 341 11.67 -0.65 7.16
C VAL A 341 12.64 -0.50 8.32
N PHE A 342 13.34 -1.58 8.61
CA PHE A 342 14.54 -1.55 9.46
C PHE A 342 15.77 -1.54 8.57
N ILE A 343 16.63 -0.55 8.79
CA ILE A 343 17.90 -0.39 8.07
C ILE A 343 19.04 -0.28 9.06
N GLN A 344 20.13 -0.99 8.79
CA GLN A 344 21.39 -0.86 9.48
C GLN A 344 22.48 -0.48 8.49
N GLY A 345 23.11 0.69 8.72
CA GLY A 345 24.25 1.18 7.95
C GLY A 345 25.57 0.83 8.61
N ASN A 346 26.64 0.86 7.82
CA ASN A 346 28.02 0.59 8.25
C ASN A 346 29.05 1.52 7.55
N ASN A 347 28.62 2.72 7.14
CA ASN A 347 29.39 3.66 6.33
C ASN A 347 29.74 3.15 4.92
N GLU A 348 28.97 2.19 4.40
CA GLU A 348 29.09 1.71 3.02
C GLU A 348 27.91 2.16 2.16
N VAL A 349 28.02 1.95 0.84
CA VAL A 349 26.98 2.33 -0.14
C VAL A 349 25.77 1.39 -0.12
N THR A 350 25.93 0.20 0.47
CA THR A 350 24.88 -0.79 0.66
C THR A 350 24.57 -0.94 2.15
N PRO A 351 23.32 -1.19 2.53
CA PRO A 351 22.98 -1.44 3.94
C PRO A 351 23.59 -2.77 4.40
N TRP A 352 24.05 -2.80 5.64
CA TRP A 352 24.50 -4.04 6.29
C TRP A 352 23.34 -5.02 6.51
N ARG A 353 22.21 -4.48 6.98
CA ARG A 353 20.96 -5.23 7.16
C ARG A 353 19.78 -4.39 6.70
N PHE A 354 18.88 -5.05 5.98
CA PHE A 354 17.63 -4.44 5.52
C PHE A 354 16.48 -5.41 5.77
N LYS A 355 15.43 -4.94 6.45
CA LYS A 355 14.26 -5.76 6.72
C LYS A 355 12.98 -4.96 6.50
N ILE A 356 11.98 -5.61 5.91
CA ILE A 356 10.70 -4.99 5.57
C ILE A 356 9.58 -5.63 6.40
N ARG A 357 8.83 -4.80 7.11
CA ARG A 357 7.54 -5.17 7.67
C ARG A 357 6.46 -4.81 6.66
N ALA A 358 5.78 -5.82 6.14
CA ALA A 358 4.67 -5.65 5.22
C ALA A 358 3.33 -5.74 5.95
N ALA A 359 2.40 -4.83 5.67
CA ALA A 359 1.05 -4.86 6.23
C ALA A 359 0.31 -6.15 5.84
N ASP A 360 0.48 -6.57 4.58
CA ASP A 360 -0.20 -7.73 4.00
C ASP A 360 0.09 -9.02 4.76
N LEU A 361 1.36 -9.27 5.13
CA LEU A 361 1.75 -10.48 5.86
C LEU A 361 1.05 -10.54 7.22
N ASN A 362 1.07 -9.44 7.96
CA ASN A 362 0.46 -9.38 9.29
C ASN A 362 -1.07 -9.53 9.21
N ASN A 363 -1.69 -8.88 8.22
CA ASN A 363 -3.14 -8.96 8.04
C ASN A 363 -3.58 -10.34 7.53
N LEU A 364 -2.75 -11.05 6.75
CA LEU A 364 -3.06 -12.41 6.28
C LEU A 364 -3.02 -13.45 7.40
N GLN A 365 -2.20 -13.26 8.41
CA GLN A 365 -2.03 -14.24 9.51
C GLN A 365 -3.33 -14.52 10.27
N ILE A 366 -4.29 -13.61 10.30
CA ILE A 366 -5.57 -13.82 10.98
C ILE A 366 -6.53 -14.70 10.18
N LEU A 367 -6.27 -14.96 8.90
CA LEU A 367 -7.16 -15.63 7.98
C LEU A 367 -7.67 -17.00 8.52
N PRO A 368 -6.82 -17.90 9.07
CA PRO A 368 -7.30 -19.16 9.65
C PRO A 368 -8.34 -18.96 10.76
N HIS A 369 -8.19 -17.92 11.54
CA HIS A 369 -9.08 -17.62 12.64
C HIS A 369 -10.46 -17.15 12.17
N ILE A 370 -10.50 -16.25 11.18
CA ILE A 370 -11.76 -15.67 10.68
C ILE A 370 -12.50 -16.56 9.67
N LEU A 371 -11.82 -17.56 9.10
CA LEU A 371 -12.45 -18.54 8.20
C LEU A 371 -13.12 -19.69 8.96
N LYS A 372 -12.76 -19.93 10.20
CA LYS A 372 -13.29 -21.04 10.98
C LYS A 372 -14.80 -20.88 11.21
N GLY A 373 -15.58 -21.85 10.74
CA GLY A 373 -17.03 -21.84 10.79
C GLY A 373 -17.72 -21.07 9.65
N ALA A 374 -16.96 -20.44 8.74
CA ALA A 374 -17.49 -19.83 7.54
C ALA A 374 -17.85 -20.91 6.49
N LYS A 375 -18.65 -20.54 5.49
CA LYS A 375 -18.94 -21.43 4.37
C LYS A 375 -17.85 -21.32 3.30
N ILE A 376 -17.68 -22.37 2.50
CA ILE A 376 -16.76 -22.41 1.37
C ILE A 376 -16.96 -21.22 0.41
N ALA A 377 -18.21 -20.82 0.17
CA ALA A 377 -18.54 -19.67 -0.68
C ALA A 377 -18.10 -18.32 -0.10
N ASP A 378 -17.85 -18.23 1.21
CA ASP A 378 -17.49 -17.00 1.91
C ASP A 378 -15.96 -16.81 2.00
N ILE A 379 -15.17 -17.87 1.70
CA ILE A 379 -13.70 -17.81 1.77
C ILE A 379 -13.16 -16.66 0.92
N MET A 380 -13.63 -16.54 -0.32
CA MET A 380 -13.15 -15.51 -1.25
C MET A 380 -13.57 -14.11 -0.81
N ALA A 381 -14.79 -13.93 -0.27
CA ALA A 381 -15.23 -12.64 0.25
C ALA A 381 -14.43 -12.21 1.48
N ILE A 382 -14.14 -13.14 2.40
CA ILE A 382 -13.29 -12.85 3.57
C ILE A 382 -11.88 -12.52 3.14
N LEU A 383 -11.25 -13.35 2.30
CA LEU A 383 -9.90 -13.13 1.79
C LEU A 383 -9.80 -11.81 1.03
N GLY A 384 -10.75 -11.55 0.12
CA GLY A 384 -10.82 -10.30 -0.65
C GLY A 384 -10.95 -9.06 0.23
N SER A 385 -11.63 -9.17 1.39
CA SER A 385 -11.79 -8.05 2.32
C SER A 385 -10.48 -7.62 2.98
N ILE A 386 -9.45 -8.49 3.04
CA ILE A 386 -8.15 -8.19 3.64
C ILE A 386 -7.30 -7.29 2.72
N ASP A 387 -7.44 -7.39 1.40
CA ASP A 387 -6.63 -6.68 0.39
C ASP A 387 -5.16 -7.11 0.40
N VAL A 388 -4.90 -8.38 0.09
CA VAL A 388 -3.54 -8.97 0.12
C VAL A 388 -2.89 -8.97 -1.25
N ILE A 389 -1.65 -8.51 -1.32
CA ILE A 389 -0.76 -8.69 -2.47
C ILE A 389 0.38 -9.64 -2.09
N MET A 390 0.45 -10.79 -2.76
CA MET A 390 1.41 -11.86 -2.41
C MET A 390 2.87 -11.44 -2.58
N GLY A 391 3.17 -10.51 -3.47
CA GLY A 391 4.52 -9.98 -3.61
C GLY A 391 5.03 -9.22 -2.38
N SER A 392 4.12 -8.60 -1.62
CA SER A 392 4.40 -7.96 -0.34
C SER A 392 4.47 -8.97 0.81
N VAL A 393 3.65 -10.01 0.78
CA VAL A 393 3.66 -11.10 1.77
C VAL A 393 4.99 -11.86 1.73
N ASP A 394 5.39 -12.32 0.55
CA ASP A 394 6.52 -13.22 0.37
C ASP A 394 7.89 -12.50 0.27
N ARG A 395 7.95 -11.22 -0.18
CA ARG A 395 9.13 -10.34 -0.34
C ARG A 395 10.24 -10.88 -1.23
#